data_da3e3a15e4419b6b856244f2c43fae24
#
_entry.id   da3e3a15e4419b6b856244f2c43fae24
#
_cell.length_a   1.000
_cell.length_b   1.000
_cell.length_c   1.000
_cell.angle_alpha   90.00
_cell.angle_beta   90.00
_cell.angle_gamma   90.00
#
_symmetry.space_group_name_H-M   'P 1'
#
loop_
_entity.id
_entity.type
_entity.pdbx_description
1 polymer ?
#
loop_
_entity_poly.entity_id
_entity_poly.type
_entity_poly.pdbx_seq_one_letter_code
_entity_poly.pdbx_strand_id
1 'polypeptide(L)'
;MDLKDMNIIVTGGASGIGRATALLLAQKGARVFVADIDATGGQRTVEEAARQGLEMTFVPLDLTDAASAEACVATVCKTAPRIDGLVNAAGWDKVEPFMDNDPELWDKLLAINLLGPIRLTRHVLTHMTEAKGGKIVNISSDAGRVGSMGETVYSACKGGTIAFTKALAREMARYKINVNCVCPGPTDTPLLQAQTSDWAMRIKEGMTRAIPFRRMAEPVEIAESIAFFLSPSSAFITGQVLSVSGGLTMAG
;
A
#
# COMPACT_ATOMS: atom_id res chain seq x y z
N MET A 1 -4.04 -6.79 -18.63
CA MET A 1 -2.84 -6.86 -17.79
C MET A 1 -2.75 -8.28 -17.26
N ASP A 2 -1.75 -9.03 -17.67
CA ASP A 2 -1.54 -10.41 -17.24
C ASP A 2 -0.44 -10.42 -16.17
N LEU A 3 -0.74 -10.99 -15.00
CA LEU A 3 0.17 -11.15 -13.88
C LEU A 3 0.41 -12.63 -13.56
N LYS A 4 0.14 -13.48 -14.55
CA LYS A 4 0.23 -14.93 -14.42
C LYS A 4 1.58 -15.35 -13.85
N ASP A 5 1.54 -16.25 -12.89
CA ASP A 5 2.69 -16.86 -12.22
C ASP A 5 3.56 -15.88 -11.38
N MET A 6 3.14 -14.62 -11.21
CA MET A 6 3.84 -13.68 -10.32
C MET A 6 3.49 -13.96 -8.85
N ASN A 7 4.51 -14.04 -8.01
CA ASN A 7 4.36 -14.13 -6.56
C ASN A 7 4.42 -12.72 -5.96
N ILE A 8 3.30 -12.25 -5.40
CA ILE A 8 3.15 -10.87 -4.97
C ILE A 8 2.75 -10.82 -3.50
N ILE A 9 3.50 -10.06 -2.69
CA ILE A 9 3.16 -9.73 -1.31
C ILE A 9 2.33 -8.45 -1.31
N VAL A 10 1.16 -8.48 -0.65
CA VAL A 10 0.30 -7.31 -0.44
C VAL A 10 0.11 -7.10 1.05
N THR A 11 0.64 -6.00 1.59
CA THR A 11 0.44 -5.63 3.00
C THR A 11 -0.88 -4.90 3.20
N GLY A 12 -1.50 -5.02 4.37
CA GLY A 12 -2.84 -4.47 4.62
C GLY A 12 -3.94 -5.22 3.86
N GLY A 13 -3.70 -6.48 3.49
CA GLY A 13 -4.59 -7.25 2.63
C GLY A 13 -5.86 -7.78 3.30
N ALA A 14 -6.05 -7.53 4.60
CA ALA A 14 -7.27 -7.89 5.33
C ALA A 14 -8.44 -6.94 5.04
N SER A 15 -8.19 -5.69 4.57
CA SER A 15 -9.24 -4.69 4.39
C SER A 15 -8.90 -3.64 3.32
N GLY A 16 -9.88 -2.81 2.96
CA GLY A 16 -9.71 -1.58 2.17
C GLY A 16 -8.98 -1.79 0.84
N ILE A 17 -8.04 -0.89 0.56
CA ILE A 17 -7.25 -0.88 -0.69
C ILE A 17 -6.39 -2.15 -0.81
N GLY A 18 -5.76 -2.59 0.28
CA GLY A 18 -4.92 -3.79 0.27
C GLY A 18 -5.71 -5.04 -0.11
N ARG A 19 -6.91 -5.23 0.50
CA ARG A 19 -7.80 -6.35 0.17
C ARG A 19 -8.28 -6.29 -1.28
N ALA A 20 -8.76 -5.14 -1.74
CA ALA A 20 -9.20 -4.97 -3.13
C ALA A 20 -8.06 -5.26 -4.12
N THR A 21 -6.84 -4.80 -3.79
CA THR A 21 -5.63 -5.08 -4.57
C THR A 21 -5.33 -6.58 -4.62
N ALA A 22 -5.33 -7.25 -3.46
CA ALA A 22 -5.03 -8.68 -3.39
C ALA A 22 -6.00 -9.50 -4.27
N LEU A 23 -7.31 -9.24 -4.16
CA LEU A 23 -8.33 -9.92 -4.97
C LEU A 23 -8.14 -9.64 -6.47
N LEU A 24 -7.93 -8.38 -6.86
CA LEU A 24 -7.73 -8.01 -8.26
C LEU A 24 -6.46 -8.65 -8.86
N LEU A 25 -5.34 -8.68 -8.11
CA LEU A 25 -4.11 -9.29 -8.59
C LEU A 25 -4.27 -10.81 -8.80
N ALA A 26 -4.97 -11.48 -7.89
CA ALA A 26 -5.26 -12.90 -8.05
C ALA A 26 -6.19 -13.18 -9.25
N GLN A 27 -7.21 -12.35 -9.47
CA GLN A 27 -8.06 -12.42 -10.68
C GLN A 27 -7.26 -12.22 -11.97
N LYS A 28 -6.14 -11.49 -11.91
CA LYS A 28 -5.20 -11.30 -13.03
C LYS A 28 -4.14 -12.43 -13.13
N GLY A 29 -4.28 -13.51 -12.34
CA GLY A 29 -3.45 -14.71 -12.41
C GLY A 29 -2.22 -14.72 -11.49
N ALA A 30 -2.06 -13.74 -10.60
CA ALA A 30 -0.98 -13.75 -9.63
C ALA A 30 -1.29 -14.69 -8.46
N ARG A 31 -0.23 -15.31 -7.90
CA ARG A 31 -0.26 -15.91 -6.57
C ARG A 31 -0.02 -14.83 -5.53
N VAL A 32 -0.99 -14.59 -4.65
CA VAL A 32 -0.96 -13.46 -3.73
C VAL A 32 -0.75 -13.91 -2.30
N PHE A 33 0.22 -13.27 -1.62
CA PHE A 33 0.46 -13.39 -0.19
C PHE A 33 -0.15 -12.19 0.52
N VAL A 34 -1.26 -12.44 1.22
CA VAL A 34 -2.01 -11.44 1.99
C VAL A 34 -1.31 -11.25 3.34
N ALA A 35 -0.57 -10.17 3.50
CA ALA A 35 0.19 -9.90 4.72
C ALA A 35 -0.55 -8.85 5.58
N ASP A 36 -0.94 -9.22 6.80
CA ASP A 36 -1.69 -8.33 7.70
C ASP A 36 -1.52 -8.72 9.16
N ILE A 37 -1.75 -7.76 10.07
CA ILE A 37 -1.83 -8.01 11.51
C ILE A 37 -3.19 -8.62 11.90
N ASP A 38 -4.27 -8.31 11.16
CA ASP A 38 -5.60 -8.87 11.36
C ASP A 38 -5.69 -10.27 10.70
N ALA A 39 -5.37 -11.29 11.49
CA ALA A 39 -5.42 -12.67 11.01
C ALA A 39 -6.83 -13.09 10.57
N THR A 40 -7.86 -12.62 11.26
CA THR A 40 -9.27 -12.95 10.94
C THR A 40 -9.70 -12.32 9.62
N GLY A 41 -9.37 -11.04 9.41
CA GLY A 41 -9.65 -10.33 8.16
C GLY A 41 -8.85 -10.90 6.99
N GLY A 42 -7.57 -11.20 7.22
CA GLY A 42 -6.70 -11.80 6.20
C GLY A 42 -7.19 -13.19 5.77
N GLN A 43 -7.59 -14.02 6.71
CA GLN A 43 -8.15 -15.34 6.40
C GLN A 43 -9.48 -15.24 5.63
N ARG A 44 -10.35 -14.29 5.99
CA ARG A 44 -11.59 -14.03 5.22
C ARG A 44 -11.29 -13.64 3.77
N THR A 45 -10.26 -12.84 3.54
CA THR A 45 -9.83 -12.47 2.16
C THR A 45 -9.38 -13.71 1.38
N VAL A 46 -8.60 -14.59 2.00
CA VAL A 46 -8.16 -15.86 1.38
C VAL A 46 -9.34 -16.79 1.07
N GLU A 47 -10.28 -16.94 2.00
CA GLU A 47 -11.47 -17.77 1.81
C GLU A 47 -12.37 -17.26 0.68
N GLU A 48 -12.51 -15.93 0.56
CA GLU A 48 -13.25 -15.32 -0.54
C GLU A 48 -12.60 -15.60 -1.90
N ALA A 49 -11.27 -15.48 -1.98
CA ALA A 49 -10.50 -15.82 -3.16
C ALA A 49 -10.66 -17.31 -3.53
N ALA A 50 -10.57 -18.21 -2.55
CA ALA A 50 -10.72 -19.65 -2.76
C ALA A 50 -12.10 -20.02 -3.33
N ARG A 51 -13.17 -19.34 -2.90
CA ARG A 51 -14.51 -19.52 -3.47
C ARG A 51 -14.61 -19.12 -4.95
N GLN A 52 -13.69 -18.29 -5.43
CA GLN A 52 -13.56 -17.89 -6.83
C GLN A 52 -12.51 -18.71 -7.58
N GLY A 53 -11.91 -19.74 -6.95
CA GLY A 53 -10.84 -20.56 -7.55
C GLY A 53 -9.50 -19.84 -7.67
N LEU A 54 -9.29 -18.77 -6.88
CA LEU A 54 -8.07 -17.97 -6.89
C LEU A 54 -7.08 -18.44 -5.80
N GLU A 55 -5.78 -18.35 -6.07
CA GLU A 55 -4.74 -18.80 -5.14
C GLU A 55 -4.23 -17.63 -4.30
N MET A 56 -4.51 -17.69 -3.00
CA MET A 56 -3.98 -16.75 -2.00
C MET A 56 -3.50 -17.48 -0.75
N THR A 57 -2.54 -16.87 -0.05
CA THR A 57 -2.05 -17.36 1.24
C THR A 57 -1.99 -16.20 2.23
N PHE A 58 -2.56 -16.39 3.43
CA PHE A 58 -2.39 -15.41 4.51
C PHE A 58 -1.02 -15.59 5.17
N VAL A 59 -0.36 -14.46 5.47
CA VAL A 59 0.93 -14.41 6.18
C VAL A 59 0.82 -13.33 7.28
N PRO A 60 1.02 -13.68 8.56
CA PRO A 60 1.01 -12.68 9.63
C PRO A 60 2.09 -11.63 9.43
N LEU A 61 1.74 -10.34 9.64
CA LEU A 61 2.69 -9.22 9.56
C LEU A 61 2.27 -8.09 10.48
N ASP A 62 3.14 -7.80 11.46
CA ASP A 62 3.09 -6.57 12.24
C ASP A 62 4.22 -5.64 11.79
N LEU A 63 3.88 -4.52 11.16
CA LEU A 63 4.86 -3.53 10.67
C LEU A 63 5.56 -2.76 11.80
N THR A 64 5.05 -2.82 13.01
CA THR A 64 5.70 -2.21 14.18
C THR A 64 6.85 -3.06 14.71
N ASP A 65 6.82 -4.37 14.42
CA ASP A 65 7.85 -5.34 14.82
C ASP A 65 8.81 -5.65 13.66
N ALA A 66 10.09 -5.36 13.85
CA ALA A 66 11.12 -5.63 12.85
C ALA A 66 11.30 -7.13 12.57
N ALA A 67 11.17 -7.98 13.59
CA ALA A 67 11.28 -9.43 13.43
C ALA A 67 10.11 -10.02 12.64
N SER A 68 8.91 -9.43 12.78
CA SER A 68 7.74 -9.83 12.01
C SER A 68 7.92 -9.60 10.50
N ALA A 69 8.58 -8.52 10.09
CA ALA A 69 8.87 -8.24 8.68
C ALA A 69 9.81 -9.32 8.07
N GLU A 70 10.85 -9.72 8.80
CA GLU A 70 11.75 -10.78 8.38
C GLU A 70 11.02 -12.14 8.30
N ALA A 71 10.25 -12.49 9.33
CA ALA A 71 9.48 -13.74 9.39
C ALA A 71 8.44 -13.85 8.26
N CYS A 72 7.79 -12.74 7.91
CA CYS A 72 6.86 -12.66 6.78
C CYS A 72 7.56 -13.06 5.47
N VAL A 73 8.69 -12.43 5.14
CA VAL A 73 9.44 -12.73 3.91
C VAL A 73 9.94 -14.16 3.92
N ALA A 74 10.51 -14.64 5.05
CA ALA A 74 10.95 -16.02 5.18
C ALA A 74 9.82 -17.03 4.96
N THR A 75 8.60 -16.71 5.41
CA THR A 75 7.42 -17.57 5.21
C THR A 75 7.02 -17.62 3.73
N VAL A 76 7.02 -16.50 3.03
CA VAL A 76 6.74 -16.44 1.58
C VAL A 76 7.78 -17.26 0.81
N CYS A 77 9.06 -17.10 1.13
CA CYS A 77 10.16 -17.82 0.44
C CYS A 77 10.14 -19.33 0.62
N LYS A 78 9.46 -19.87 1.66
CA LYS A 78 9.27 -21.33 1.81
C LYS A 78 8.32 -21.91 0.75
N THR A 79 7.43 -21.12 0.21
CA THR A 79 6.36 -21.58 -0.68
C THR A 79 6.43 -20.98 -2.08
N ALA A 80 7.16 -19.90 -2.27
CA ALA A 80 7.37 -19.24 -3.54
C ALA A 80 8.85 -19.30 -3.95
N PRO A 81 9.17 -19.66 -5.21
CA PRO A 81 10.57 -19.77 -5.69
C PRO A 81 11.25 -18.39 -5.80
N ARG A 82 10.45 -17.31 -5.90
CA ARG A 82 10.90 -15.92 -5.98
C ARG A 82 9.77 -14.98 -5.57
N ILE A 83 10.11 -13.75 -5.21
CA ILE A 83 9.15 -12.66 -4.99
C ILE A 83 9.22 -11.73 -6.20
N ASP A 84 8.12 -11.61 -6.95
CA ASP A 84 8.02 -10.80 -8.16
C ASP A 84 7.47 -9.41 -7.90
N GLY A 85 6.62 -9.27 -6.87
CA GLY A 85 5.98 -8.02 -6.51
C GLY A 85 5.86 -7.80 -5.02
N LEU A 86 5.95 -6.52 -4.61
CA LEU A 86 5.62 -6.05 -3.27
C LEU A 86 4.67 -4.85 -3.39
N VAL A 87 3.53 -4.91 -2.70
CA VAL A 87 2.62 -3.79 -2.52
C VAL A 87 2.61 -3.39 -1.05
N ASN A 88 3.19 -2.25 -0.72
CA ASN A 88 3.13 -1.67 0.62
C ASN A 88 1.84 -0.85 0.76
N ALA A 89 0.70 -1.54 1.04
CA ALA A 89 -0.62 -0.92 1.16
C ALA A 89 -1.12 -0.80 2.61
N ALA A 90 -0.47 -1.44 3.57
CA ALA A 90 -0.80 -1.26 4.97
C ALA A 90 -0.58 0.18 5.41
N GLY A 91 -1.51 0.69 6.20
CA GLY A 91 -1.43 2.03 6.76
C GLY A 91 -2.47 2.21 7.85
N TRP A 92 -2.22 3.17 8.71
CA TRP A 92 -3.11 3.56 9.79
C TRP A 92 -3.04 5.06 10.01
N ASP A 93 -4.16 5.68 10.41
CA ASP A 93 -4.23 7.10 10.70
C ASP A 93 -5.28 7.41 11.77
N LYS A 94 -5.12 8.58 12.40
CA LYS A 94 -6.08 9.21 13.29
C LYS A 94 -6.15 10.70 12.94
N VAL A 95 -7.33 11.12 12.50
CA VAL A 95 -7.58 12.51 12.07
C VAL A 95 -7.91 13.37 13.28
N GLU A 96 -6.96 14.24 13.69
CA GLU A 96 -7.14 15.20 14.78
C GLU A 96 -6.19 16.41 14.64
N PRO A 97 -6.51 17.58 15.25
CA PRO A 97 -5.61 18.73 15.23
C PRO A 97 -4.23 18.41 15.80
N PHE A 98 -3.16 18.94 15.19
CA PHE A 98 -1.78 18.66 15.60
C PHE A 98 -1.50 18.98 17.08
N MET A 99 -2.07 20.06 17.59
CA MET A 99 -1.86 20.47 18.99
C MET A 99 -2.55 19.54 20.00
N ASP A 100 -3.49 18.69 19.53
CA ASP A 100 -4.22 17.71 20.34
C ASP A 100 -3.59 16.31 20.25
N ASN A 101 -2.54 16.15 19.42
CA ASN A 101 -1.86 14.87 19.25
C ASN A 101 -1.09 14.48 20.51
N ASP A 102 -1.23 13.22 20.94
CA ASP A 102 -0.31 12.59 21.88
C ASP A 102 0.99 12.21 21.14
N PRO A 103 2.18 12.47 21.69
CA PRO A 103 3.44 12.01 21.11
C PRO A 103 3.52 10.51 20.82
N GLU A 104 2.87 9.65 21.59
CA GLU A 104 2.77 8.21 21.33
C GLU A 104 2.07 7.90 20.00
N LEU A 105 1.16 8.77 19.57
CA LEU A 105 0.53 8.68 18.26
C LEU A 105 1.55 8.80 17.12
N TRP A 106 2.55 9.68 17.29
CA TRP A 106 3.58 9.90 16.27
C TRP A 106 4.44 8.67 16.06
N ASP A 107 4.85 8.00 17.14
CA ASP A 107 5.63 6.75 17.06
C ASP A 107 4.87 5.67 16.31
N LYS A 108 3.57 5.51 16.61
CA LYS A 108 2.71 4.56 15.91
C LYS A 108 2.55 4.91 14.43
N LEU A 109 2.32 6.18 14.09
CA LEU A 109 2.21 6.63 12.71
C LEU A 109 3.49 6.37 11.92
N LEU A 110 4.65 6.73 12.49
CA LEU A 110 5.95 6.49 11.89
C LEU A 110 6.25 5.01 11.71
N ALA A 111 5.98 4.20 12.73
CA ALA A 111 6.23 2.76 12.69
C ALA A 111 5.43 2.07 11.57
N ILE A 112 4.12 2.34 11.49
CA ILE A 112 3.23 1.66 10.54
C ILE A 112 3.38 2.23 9.12
N ASN A 113 3.39 3.58 8.97
CA ASN A 113 3.27 4.20 7.65
C ASN A 113 4.62 4.47 6.95
N LEU A 114 5.76 4.34 7.66
CA LEU A 114 7.07 4.64 7.08
C LEU A 114 8.12 3.57 7.40
N LEU A 115 8.47 3.38 8.68
CA LEU A 115 9.58 2.49 9.05
C LEU A 115 9.30 1.01 8.74
N GLY A 116 8.09 0.54 9.04
CA GLY A 116 7.70 -0.85 8.76
C GLY A 116 7.77 -1.20 7.28
N PRO A 117 7.16 -0.42 6.37
CA PRO A 117 7.32 -0.62 4.92
C PRO A 117 8.76 -0.56 4.44
N ILE A 118 9.62 0.32 4.99
CA ILE A 118 11.05 0.37 4.65
C ILE A 118 11.75 -0.92 5.07
N ARG A 119 11.51 -1.42 6.29
CA ARG A 119 12.08 -2.68 6.80
C ARG A 119 11.66 -3.87 5.95
N LEU A 120 10.37 -4.01 5.69
CA LEU A 120 9.85 -5.09 4.85
C LEU A 120 10.46 -5.03 3.43
N THR A 121 10.51 -3.85 2.83
CA THR A 121 11.11 -3.63 1.51
C THR A 121 12.58 -4.06 1.51
N ARG A 122 13.33 -3.78 2.56
CA ARG A 122 14.74 -4.21 2.66
C ARG A 122 14.90 -5.72 2.62
N HIS A 123 14.04 -6.47 3.32
CA HIS A 123 14.06 -7.94 3.29
C HIS A 123 13.66 -8.49 1.92
N VAL A 124 12.59 -7.95 1.30
CA VAL A 124 12.15 -8.35 -0.04
C VAL A 124 13.23 -8.08 -1.10
N LEU A 125 13.92 -6.95 -1.01
CA LEU A 125 14.97 -6.57 -1.97
C LEU A 125 16.17 -7.52 -1.95
N THR A 126 16.48 -8.20 -0.85
CA THR A 126 17.52 -9.24 -0.83
C THR A 126 17.23 -10.30 -1.90
N HIS A 127 15.99 -10.76 -1.99
CA HIS A 127 15.57 -11.78 -2.97
C HIS A 127 15.42 -11.21 -4.38
N MET A 128 14.82 -9.99 -4.52
CA MET A 128 14.64 -9.38 -5.83
C MET A 128 15.97 -9.01 -6.51
N THR A 129 16.99 -8.59 -5.75
CA THR A 129 18.31 -8.26 -6.31
C THR A 129 19.07 -9.48 -6.78
N GLU A 130 18.97 -10.61 -6.09
CA GLU A 130 19.51 -11.90 -6.52
C GLU A 130 18.81 -12.39 -7.81
N ALA A 131 17.49 -12.27 -7.87
CA ALA A 131 16.69 -12.64 -9.03
C ALA A 131 16.84 -11.65 -10.22
N LYS A 132 17.47 -10.50 -10.00
CA LYS A 132 17.65 -9.41 -10.99
C LYS A 132 16.33 -8.99 -11.64
N GLY A 133 15.30 -8.75 -10.83
CA GLY A 133 13.99 -8.31 -11.29
C GLY A 133 12.97 -8.29 -10.18
N GLY A 134 11.98 -7.42 -10.35
CA GLY A 134 10.87 -7.27 -9.40
C GLY A 134 10.16 -5.93 -9.57
N LYS A 135 9.02 -5.79 -8.91
CA LYS A 135 8.23 -4.56 -8.92
C LYS A 135 7.74 -4.22 -7.53
N ILE A 136 7.93 -2.99 -7.12
CA ILE A 136 7.48 -2.48 -5.82
C ILE A 136 6.52 -1.32 -6.06
N VAL A 137 5.35 -1.39 -5.42
CA VAL A 137 4.37 -0.30 -5.42
C VAL A 137 4.12 0.13 -3.98
N ASN A 138 4.52 1.35 -3.67
CA ASN A 138 4.27 1.96 -2.37
C ASN A 138 2.96 2.74 -2.40
N ILE A 139 2.12 2.59 -1.37
CA ILE A 139 0.90 3.37 -1.24
C ILE A 139 1.16 4.53 -0.28
N SER A 140 1.27 5.71 -0.88
CA SER A 140 1.34 6.97 -0.16
C SER A 140 -0.08 7.53 0.08
N SER A 141 -0.27 8.81 -0.10
CA SER A 141 -1.53 9.53 -0.05
C SER A 141 -1.35 10.88 -0.77
N ASP A 142 -2.43 11.47 -1.24
CA ASP A 142 -2.41 12.88 -1.64
C ASP A 142 -2.02 13.80 -0.46
N ALA A 143 -2.34 13.40 0.78
CA ALA A 143 -1.85 14.07 2.00
C ALA A 143 -0.31 14.17 2.05
N GLY A 144 0.41 13.16 1.53
CA GLY A 144 1.87 13.19 1.40
C GLY A 144 2.40 14.11 0.29
N ARG A 145 1.54 14.53 -0.64
CA ARG A 145 1.91 15.45 -1.75
C ARG A 145 1.66 16.91 -1.42
N VAL A 146 0.52 17.21 -0.80
CA VAL A 146 0.05 18.59 -0.62
C VAL A 146 -0.26 18.94 0.84
N GLY A 147 -0.12 17.99 1.76
CA GLY A 147 -0.56 18.11 3.14
C GLY A 147 -2.06 17.91 3.29
N SER A 148 -2.48 17.50 4.48
CA SER A 148 -3.90 17.37 4.84
C SER A 148 -4.12 17.87 6.26
N MET A 149 -5.17 18.65 6.45
CA MET A 149 -5.55 19.18 7.76
C MET A 149 -5.94 18.01 8.68
N GLY A 150 -5.33 17.98 9.89
CA GLY A 150 -5.57 16.92 10.86
C GLY A 150 -4.78 15.63 10.65
N GLU A 151 -3.96 15.58 9.62
CA GLU A 151 -3.12 14.43 9.26
C GLU A 151 -1.64 14.84 9.16
N THR A 152 -1.17 15.75 10.04
CA THR A 152 0.14 16.41 9.90
C THR A 152 1.30 15.39 9.91
N VAL A 153 1.35 14.51 10.91
CA VAL A 153 2.41 13.48 11.02
C VAL A 153 2.20 12.37 9.99
N TYR A 154 0.95 11.99 9.71
CA TYR A 154 0.62 11.07 8.63
C TYR A 154 1.09 11.62 7.26
N SER A 155 0.83 12.91 6.98
CA SER A 155 1.32 13.58 5.77
C SER A 155 2.85 13.53 5.66
N ALA A 156 3.56 13.72 6.78
CA ALA A 156 5.02 13.59 6.82
C ALA A 156 5.49 12.16 6.49
N CYS A 157 4.85 11.13 7.06
CA CYS A 157 5.13 9.72 6.74
C CYS A 157 4.90 9.43 5.26
N LYS A 158 3.77 9.88 4.71
CA LYS A 158 3.40 9.65 3.31
C LYS A 158 4.27 10.47 2.34
N GLY A 159 4.70 11.68 2.72
CA GLY A 159 5.74 12.43 2.00
C GLY A 159 7.09 11.71 2.01
N GLY A 160 7.48 11.14 3.16
CA GLY A 160 8.65 10.27 3.29
C GLY A 160 8.59 9.05 2.37
N THR A 161 7.44 8.41 2.23
CA THR A 161 7.21 7.29 1.31
C THR A 161 7.43 7.69 -0.16
N ILE A 162 7.02 8.90 -0.55
CA ILE A 162 7.27 9.45 -1.89
C ILE A 162 8.77 9.64 -2.15
N ALA A 163 9.48 10.26 -1.20
CA ALA A 163 10.92 10.47 -1.30
C ALA A 163 11.69 9.13 -1.33
N PHE A 164 11.33 8.20 -0.44
CA PHE A 164 11.87 6.83 -0.40
C PHE A 164 11.69 6.12 -1.75
N THR A 165 10.50 6.17 -2.34
CA THR A 165 10.22 5.57 -3.66
C THR A 165 11.17 6.08 -4.73
N LYS A 166 11.35 7.41 -4.83
CA LYS A 166 12.20 8.04 -5.85
C LYS A 166 13.68 7.70 -5.67
N ALA A 167 14.17 7.69 -4.43
CA ALA A 167 15.56 7.33 -4.13
C ALA A 167 15.80 5.85 -4.44
N LEU A 168 14.94 4.98 -3.95
CA LEU A 168 15.05 3.53 -4.14
C LEU A 168 14.97 3.13 -5.62
N ALA A 169 14.11 3.78 -6.41
CA ALA A 169 14.00 3.54 -7.85
C ALA A 169 15.34 3.75 -8.57
N ARG A 170 16.11 4.78 -8.19
CA ARG A 170 17.44 5.06 -8.77
C ARG A 170 18.46 3.96 -8.42
N GLU A 171 18.48 3.52 -7.17
CA GLU A 171 19.42 2.49 -6.70
C GLU A 171 19.11 1.11 -7.29
N MET A 172 17.81 0.78 -7.43
CA MET A 172 17.35 -0.53 -7.86
C MET A 172 17.31 -0.72 -9.38
N ALA A 173 17.45 0.34 -10.15
CA ALA A 173 17.43 0.28 -11.62
C ALA A 173 18.47 -0.68 -12.20
N ARG A 174 19.67 -0.75 -11.62
CA ARG A 174 20.74 -1.69 -12.04
C ARG A 174 20.35 -3.16 -11.88
N TYR A 175 19.37 -3.46 -11.01
CA TYR A 175 18.83 -4.80 -10.80
C TYR A 175 17.54 -5.06 -11.58
N LYS A 176 17.12 -4.13 -12.44
CA LYS A 176 15.86 -4.20 -13.20
C LYS A 176 14.62 -4.28 -12.30
N ILE A 177 14.66 -3.63 -11.14
CA ILE A 177 13.54 -3.53 -10.21
C ILE A 177 12.88 -2.17 -10.40
N ASN A 178 11.57 -2.17 -10.72
CA ASN A 178 10.77 -0.95 -10.77
C ASN A 178 10.22 -0.62 -9.38
N VAL A 179 10.28 0.65 -8.99
CA VAL A 179 9.72 1.13 -7.73
C VAL A 179 8.85 2.35 -8.02
N ASN A 180 7.55 2.26 -7.81
CA ASN A 180 6.59 3.34 -8.07
C ASN A 180 5.70 3.60 -6.85
N CYS A 181 5.01 4.72 -6.85
CA CYS A 181 4.14 5.16 -5.77
C CYS A 181 2.76 5.52 -6.31
N VAL A 182 1.72 5.03 -5.64
CA VAL A 182 0.34 5.48 -5.84
C VAL A 182 -0.04 6.35 -4.65
N CYS A 183 -0.66 7.50 -4.92
CA CYS A 183 -1.18 8.43 -3.93
C CYS A 183 -2.71 8.48 -4.07
N PRO A 184 -3.46 7.69 -3.27
CA PRO A 184 -4.91 7.79 -3.24
C PRO A 184 -5.36 9.14 -2.69
N GLY A 185 -6.45 9.67 -3.25
CA GLY A 185 -7.31 10.63 -2.58
C GLY A 185 -8.27 9.93 -1.61
N PRO A 186 -9.31 10.64 -1.13
CA PRO A 186 -10.34 10.06 -0.28
C PRO A 186 -10.96 8.81 -0.93
N THR A 187 -10.79 7.67 -0.27
CA THR A 187 -11.23 6.36 -0.75
C THR A 187 -12.16 5.73 0.29
N ASP A 188 -13.26 5.15 -0.13
CA ASP A 188 -14.24 4.53 0.75
C ASP A 188 -13.69 3.21 1.34
N THR A 189 -13.11 3.32 2.53
CA THR A 189 -12.41 2.23 3.22
C THR A 189 -12.82 2.17 4.70
N PRO A 190 -12.68 1.02 5.35
CA PRO A 190 -12.91 0.92 6.80
C PRO A 190 -12.06 1.92 7.61
N LEU A 191 -10.82 2.21 7.18
CA LEU A 191 -9.96 3.19 7.83
C LEU A 191 -10.58 4.60 7.82
N LEU A 192 -11.12 5.04 6.69
CA LEU A 192 -11.78 6.34 6.57
C LEU A 192 -13.14 6.35 7.28
N GLN A 193 -13.87 5.25 7.26
CA GLN A 193 -15.15 5.10 7.95
C GLN A 193 -15.00 5.12 9.48
N ALA A 194 -13.87 4.63 10.02
CA ALA A 194 -13.58 4.65 11.45
C ALA A 194 -13.31 6.06 12.02
N GLN A 195 -13.12 7.07 11.16
CA GLN A 195 -12.94 8.47 11.56
C GLN A 195 -14.32 9.11 11.83
N THR A 196 -14.82 9.01 13.07
CA THR A 196 -16.21 9.34 13.44
C THR A 196 -16.35 10.62 14.27
N SER A 197 -15.25 11.31 14.63
CA SER A 197 -15.36 12.59 15.35
C SER A 197 -16.07 13.65 14.47
N ASP A 198 -16.83 14.56 15.08
CA ASP A 198 -17.52 15.63 14.36
C ASP A 198 -16.57 16.47 13.50
N TRP A 199 -15.33 16.64 13.98
CA TRP A 199 -14.31 17.36 13.26
C TRP A 199 -13.81 16.58 12.04
N ALA A 200 -13.50 15.29 12.19
CA ALA A 200 -13.10 14.41 11.10
C ALA A 200 -14.20 14.26 10.04
N MET A 201 -15.47 14.17 10.45
CA MET A 201 -16.60 14.10 9.53
C MET A 201 -16.72 15.37 8.68
N ARG A 202 -16.55 16.57 9.28
CA ARG A 202 -16.54 17.84 8.52
C ARG A 202 -15.40 17.92 7.52
N ILE A 203 -14.20 17.47 7.89
CA ILE A 203 -13.05 17.39 6.97
C ILE A 203 -13.38 16.46 5.80
N LYS A 204 -13.87 15.25 6.07
CA LYS A 204 -14.24 14.25 5.06
C LYS A 204 -15.29 14.81 4.07
N GLU A 205 -16.32 15.48 4.56
CA GLU A 205 -17.33 16.13 3.70
C GLU A 205 -16.72 17.22 2.83
N GLY A 206 -15.85 18.07 3.41
CA GLY A 206 -15.14 19.13 2.69
C GLY A 206 -14.29 18.57 1.57
N MET A 207 -13.49 17.53 1.86
CA MET A 207 -12.67 16.84 0.87
C MET A 207 -13.52 16.22 -0.26
N THR A 208 -14.62 15.54 0.08
CA THR A 208 -15.50 14.93 -0.92
C THR A 208 -16.10 15.97 -1.87
N ARG A 209 -16.50 17.14 -1.33
CA ARG A 209 -16.99 18.26 -2.15
C ARG A 209 -15.92 18.86 -3.06
N ALA A 210 -14.65 18.83 -2.63
CA ALA A 210 -13.52 19.34 -3.42
C ALA A 210 -13.12 18.41 -4.57
N ILE A 211 -13.43 17.11 -4.51
CA ILE A 211 -13.13 16.17 -5.59
C ILE A 211 -13.92 16.57 -6.85
N PRO A 212 -13.27 16.83 -8.00
CA PRO A 212 -13.97 17.14 -9.26
C PRO A 212 -14.98 16.07 -9.68
N PHE A 213 -14.68 14.79 -9.45
CA PHE A 213 -15.61 13.68 -9.73
C PHE A 213 -16.78 13.57 -8.73
N ARG A 214 -16.83 14.42 -7.68
CA ARG A 214 -17.92 14.53 -6.71
C ARG A 214 -18.25 13.25 -5.94
N ARG A 215 -17.31 12.34 -5.84
CA ARG A 215 -17.39 11.14 -5.02
C ARG A 215 -16.02 10.71 -4.54
N MET A 216 -15.99 9.89 -3.51
CA MET A 216 -14.77 9.17 -3.12
C MET A 216 -14.45 8.09 -4.16
N ALA A 217 -13.20 7.67 -4.19
CA ALA A 217 -12.79 6.50 -4.95
C ALA A 217 -13.28 5.21 -4.26
N GLU A 218 -13.57 4.20 -5.07
CA GLU A 218 -13.70 2.84 -4.58
C GLU A 218 -12.31 2.18 -4.47
N PRO A 219 -12.08 1.28 -3.49
CA PRO A 219 -10.78 0.60 -3.34
C PRO A 219 -10.27 -0.08 -4.60
N VAL A 220 -11.17 -0.61 -5.45
CA VAL A 220 -10.81 -1.27 -6.71
C VAL A 220 -10.23 -0.28 -7.73
N GLU A 221 -10.64 0.98 -7.73
CA GLU A 221 -10.10 2.00 -8.64
C GLU A 221 -8.64 2.33 -8.33
N ILE A 222 -8.26 2.27 -7.05
CA ILE A 222 -6.86 2.37 -6.63
C ILE A 222 -6.10 1.09 -7.02
N ALA A 223 -6.70 -0.08 -6.80
CA ALA A 223 -6.11 -1.38 -7.11
C ALA A 223 -5.75 -1.55 -8.60
N GLU A 224 -6.56 -1.02 -9.53
CA GLU A 224 -6.24 -1.04 -10.96
C GLU A 224 -4.94 -0.27 -11.29
N SER A 225 -4.70 0.87 -10.65
CA SER A 225 -3.45 1.62 -10.82
C SER A 225 -2.23 0.86 -10.26
N ILE A 226 -2.42 0.15 -9.14
CA ILE A 226 -1.41 -0.72 -8.55
C ILE A 226 -1.11 -1.89 -9.50
N ALA A 227 -2.14 -2.54 -10.01
CA ALA A 227 -2.00 -3.65 -10.97
C ALA A 227 -1.28 -3.21 -12.25
N PHE A 228 -1.53 -1.98 -12.74
CA PHE A 228 -0.79 -1.42 -13.86
C PHE A 228 0.71 -1.33 -13.56
N PHE A 229 1.11 -0.77 -12.40
CA PHE A 229 2.52 -0.66 -12.04
C PHE A 229 3.20 -2.01 -11.81
N LEU A 230 2.47 -3.05 -11.44
CA LEU A 230 2.98 -4.41 -11.32
C LEU A 230 3.07 -5.14 -12.67
N SER A 231 2.33 -4.72 -13.68
CA SER A 231 2.22 -5.41 -14.96
C SER A 231 3.45 -5.18 -15.87
N PRO A 232 3.67 -6.02 -16.89
CA PRO A 232 4.67 -5.79 -17.93
C PRO A 232 4.49 -4.46 -18.67
N SER A 233 3.27 -3.91 -18.74
CA SER A 233 2.98 -2.61 -19.41
C SER A 233 3.71 -1.43 -18.79
N SER A 234 4.16 -1.54 -17.54
CA SER A 234 4.95 -0.53 -16.83
C SER A 234 6.45 -0.83 -16.78
N ALA A 235 6.97 -1.71 -17.65
CA ALA A 235 8.36 -2.18 -17.57
C ALA A 235 9.40 -1.04 -17.63
N PHE A 236 9.10 0.05 -18.34
CA PHE A 236 9.98 1.23 -18.46
C PHE A 236 9.56 2.39 -17.56
N ILE A 237 8.71 2.14 -16.55
CA ILE A 237 8.20 3.15 -15.62
C ILE A 237 8.75 2.86 -14.23
N THR A 238 9.59 3.76 -13.69
CA THR A 238 10.11 3.69 -12.33
C THR A 238 10.25 5.06 -11.71
N GLY A 239 10.17 5.18 -10.39
CA GLY A 239 10.28 6.43 -9.64
C GLY A 239 9.06 7.36 -9.80
N GLN A 240 7.96 6.87 -10.37
CA GLN A 240 6.78 7.68 -10.60
C GLN A 240 5.89 7.75 -9.37
N VAL A 241 5.19 8.89 -9.24
CA VAL A 241 4.23 9.17 -8.17
C VAL A 241 2.92 9.57 -8.83
N LEU A 242 1.93 8.68 -8.74
CA LEU A 242 0.63 8.84 -9.40
C LEU A 242 -0.46 9.14 -8.38
N SER A 243 -1.12 10.30 -8.46
CA SER A 243 -2.35 10.56 -7.74
C SER A 243 -3.53 9.84 -8.41
N VAL A 244 -4.32 9.15 -7.58
CA VAL A 244 -5.59 8.52 -7.98
C VAL A 244 -6.67 9.10 -7.07
N SER A 245 -7.20 10.27 -7.45
CA SER A 245 -7.98 11.13 -6.55
C SER A 245 -9.18 11.82 -7.20
N GLY A 246 -9.59 11.37 -8.39
CA GLY A 246 -10.70 11.99 -9.13
C GLY A 246 -10.48 13.48 -9.44
N GLY A 247 -9.19 13.88 -9.58
CA GLY A 247 -8.78 15.25 -9.88
C GLY A 247 -8.62 16.16 -8.66
N LEU A 248 -8.69 15.64 -7.42
CA LEU A 248 -8.49 16.43 -6.21
C LEU A 248 -7.08 17.01 -6.14
N THR A 249 -6.08 16.24 -6.50
CA THR A 249 -4.67 16.63 -6.48
C THR A 249 -4.04 16.42 -7.85
N MET A 250 -3.45 17.49 -8.39
CA MET A 250 -2.76 17.52 -9.69
C MET A 250 -1.34 18.07 -9.50
N ALA A 251 -0.62 17.56 -8.49
CA ALA A 251 0.75 17.99 -8.23
C ALA A 251 1.72 17.32 -9.21
N GLY A 252 2.57 18.12 -9.85
CA GLY A 252 3.66 17.67 -10.73
C GLY A 252 4.87 17.12 -9.99
#